data_44a99cbf27da0b34237140313c121969
#
_entry.id   44a99cbf27da0b34237140313c121969
#
_cell.length_a   1.000
_cell.length_b   1.000
_cell.length_c   1.000
_cell.angle_alpha   90.00
_cell.angle_beta   90.00
_cell.angle_gamma   90.00
#
_symmetry.space_group_name_H-M   'P 1'
#
loop_
_entity.id
_entity.type
_entity.pdbx_description
1 polymer ?
#
loop_
_entity_poly.entity_id
_entity_poly.type
_entity_poly.pdbx_seq_one_letter_code
_entity_poly.pdbx_strand_id
1 'polypeptide(L)'
;MRREPPAINRLWGWATLIVIGMVCLTETGCSKKTPKYPEDHARFQRVVQAIKTLETAYVNKDAPAFHELLLPLEQLEILESEAQQDFATFSTIHLDFTVDRIVIDGNRISAFMSWQGTWQRSIQESSDSARGHGVLLWSGNQVILLRGVEGDLPFGMASRLNRSS
;
A
#
# COMPACT_ATOMS: atom_id res chain seq x y z
N MET A 1 -11.95 87.74 17.43
CA MET A 1 -11.87 86.61 18.39
C MET A 1 -12.17 85.34 17.63
N ARG A 2 -11.17 84.57 17.19
CA ARG A 2 -11.27 83.26 16.57
C ARG A 2 -10.96 82.23 17.64
N ARG A 3 -11.89 81.36 17.96
CA ARG A 3 -11.68 80.23 18.85
C ARG A 3 -11.28 79.04 18.00
N GLU A 4 -10.11 78.46 18.26
CA GLU A 4 -9.67 77.21 17.69
C GLU A 4 -10.37 76.03 18.42
N PRO A 5 -10.70 74.93 17.70
CA PRO A 5 -11.22 73.75 18.34
C PRO A 5 -10.06 72.85 18.82
N PRO A 6 -10.26 72.08 19.90
CA PRO A 6 -9.22 71.23 20.49
C PRO A 6 -8.93 69.97 19.66
N ALA A 7 -7.63 69.70 19.48
CA ALA A 7 -7.10 68.49 18.91
C ALA A 7 -7.17 67.35 19.94
N ILE A 8 -8.20 66.52 19.88
CA ILE A 8 -8.30 65.29 20.66
C ILE A 8 -8.71 64.15 19.70
N ASN A 9 -8.00 63.02 19.85
CA ASN A 9 -8.32 61.69 19.33
C ASN A 9 -7.67 61.22 18.03
N ARG A 10 -6.36 61.38 17.87
CA ARG A 10 -5.57 60.62 16.88
C ARG A 10 -4.81 59.41 17.48
N LEU A 11 -4.86 59.20 18.78
CA LEU A 11 -4.08 58.15 19.46
C LEU A 11 -4.86 56.86 19.77
N TRP A 12 -6.19 56.86 19.62
CA TRP A 12 -6.99 55.65 19.91
C TRP A 12 -7.18 54.71 18.72
N GLY A 13 -6.92 55.15 17.51
CA GLY A 13 -7.03 54.34 16.29
C GLY A 13 -5.92 53.29 16.12
N TRP A 14 -4.78 53.51 16.75
CA TRP A 14 -3.63 52.59 16.57
C TRP A 14 -3.56 51.48 17.61
N ALA A 15 -4.18 51.63 18.76
CA ALA A 15 -4.20 50.61 19.81
C ALA A 15 -5.13 49.44 19.46
N THR A 16 -6.22 49.71 18.74
CA THR A 16 -7.20 48.68 18.33
C THR A 16 -6.69 47.81 17.18
N LEU A 17 -5.81 48.29 16.31
CA LEU A 17 -5.23 47.51 15.20
C LEU A 17 -4.14 46.53 15.68
N ILE A 18 -3.45 46.83 16.79
CA ILE A 18 -2.42 45.92 17.35
C ILE A 18 -3.03 44.73 18.05
N VAL A 19 -4.22 44.87 18.65
CA VAL A 19 -4.91 43.76 19.36
C VAL A 19 -5.52 42.74 18.39
N ILE A 20 -5.96 43.18 17.20
CA ILE A 20 -6.52 42.28 16.17
C ILE A 20 -5.41 41.49 15.46
N GLY A 21 -4.20 42.02 15.34
CA GLY A 21 -3.04 41.34 14.72
C GLY A 21 -2.46 40.20 15.54
N MET A 22 -2.71 40.15 16.85
CA MET A 22 -2.08 39.15 17.76
C MET A 22 -2.91 37.89 18.00
N VAL A 23 -4.14 37.83 17.51
CA VAL A 23 -5.05 36.67 17.70
C VAL A 23 -4.96 35.65 16.56
N CYS A 24 -4.30 35.95 15.43
CA CYS A 24 -4.22 35.04 14.27
C CYS A 24 -3.00 34.13 14.23
N LEU A 25 -2.19 34.03 15.30
CA LEU A 25 -1.00 33.18 15.37
C LEU A 25 -1.16 31.95 16.25
N THR A 26 -2.38 31.49 16.53
CA THR A 26 -2.60 30.13 17.00
C THR A 26 -2.69 29.21 15.80
N GLU A 27 -1.58 28.97 15.14
CA GLU A 27 -1.42 27.81 14.29
C GLU A 27 -1.63 26.58 15.17
N THR A 28 -2.79 25.95 15.04
CA THR A 28 -3.03 24.60 15.52
C THR A 28 -2.13 23.66 14.72
N GLY A 29 -0.87 23.60 15.13
CA GLY A 29 0.06 22.60 14.65
C GLY A 29 -0.55 21.22 14.94
N CYS A 30 -1.08 20.55 13.92
CA CYS A 30 -1.31 19.11 13.96
C CYS A 30 0.04 18.46 14.24
N SER A 31 0.34 18.24 15.51
CA SER A 31 1.50 17.46 15.95
C SER A 31 1.32 16.06 15.38
N LYS A 32 1.96 15.77 14.24
CA LYS A 32 2.14 14.41 13.75
C LYS A 32 2.86 13.67 14.86
N LYS A 33 2.13 12.84 15.62
CA LYS A 33 2.74 11.99 16.67
C LYS A 33 3.80 11.14 15.99
N THR A 34 5.06 11.41 16.29
CA THR A 34 6.18 10.57 15.83
C THR A 34 5.94 9.15 16.37
N PRO A 35 6.00 8.11 15.52
CA PRO A 35 5.82 6.74 15.98
C PRO A 35 6.80 6.42 17.11
N LYS A 36 6.34 5.70 18.15
CA LYS A 36 7.17 5.33 19.29
C LYS A 36 8.40 4.49 18.89
N TYR A 37 8.28 3.75 17.79
CA TYR A 37 9.33 2.91 17.19
C TYR A 37 9.40 3.21 15.69
N PRO A 38 10.15 4.24 15.26
CA PRO A 38 10.18 4.68 13.87
C PRO A 38 10.72 3.62 12.91
N GLU A 39 11.68 2.80 13.35
CA GLU A 39 12.27 1.72 12.55
C GLU A 39 11.24 0.62 12.23
N ASP A 40 10.46 0.20 13.23
CA ASP A 40 9.42 -0.81 13.06
C ASP A 40 8.30 -0.30 12.14
N HIS A 41 7.94 0.98 12.30
CA HIS A 41 6.95 1.61 11.42
C HIS A 41 7.45 1.70 9.98
N ALA A 42 8.69 2.12 9.76
CA ALA A 42 9.28 2.20 8.44
C ALA A 42 9.37 0.81 7.77
N ARG A 43 9.72 -0.23 8.55
CA ARG A 43 9.74 -1.61 8.08
C ARG A 43 8.34 -2.10 7.70
N PHE A 44 7.35 -1.84 8.54
CA PHE A 44 5.95 -2.16 8.23
C PHE A 44 5.52 -1.53 6.90
N GLN A 45 5.83 -0.26 6.67
CA GLN A 45 5.50 0.41 5.41
C GLN A 45 6.19 -0.24 4.21
N ARG A 46 7.46 -0.69 4.35
CA ARG A 46 8.15 -1.43 3.29
C ARG A 46 7.48 -2.76 2.96
N VAL A 47 6.96 -3.47 3.97
CA VAL A 47 6.20 -4.72 3.76
C VAL A 47 4.91 -4.45 3.00
N VAL A 48 4.14 -3.44 3.41
CA VAL A 48 2.90 -3.04 2.71
C VAL A 48 3.20 -2.67 1.26
N GLN A 49 4.29 -1.94 1.02
CA GLN A 49 4.71 -1.59 -0.33
C GLN A 49 5.12 -2.81 -1.15
N ALA A 50 5.85 -3.77 -0.56
CA ALA A 50 6.25 -5.00 -1.25
C ALA A 50 5.03 -5.83 -1.66
N ILE A 51 4.01 -5.94 -0.79
CA ILE A 51 2.74 -6.61 -1.11
C ILE A 51 2.05 -5.91 -2.28
N LYS A 52 1.98 -4.58 -2.26
CA LYS A 52 1.35 -3.82 -3.35
C LYS A 52 2.13 -3.92 -4.66
N THR A 53 3.45 -3.98 -4.59
CA THR A 53 4.29 -4.19 -5.77
C THR A 53 4.08 -5.58 -6.35
N LEU A 54 3.96 -6.63 -5.51
CA LEU A 54 3.66 -7.99 -5.95
C LEU A 54 2.30 -8.08 -6.67
N GLU A 55 1.26 -7.49 -6.07
CA GLU A 55 -0.07 -7.39 -6.67
C GLU A 55 -0.01 -6.70 -8.04
N THR A 56 0.66 -5.54 -8.08
CA THR A 56 0.78 -4.73 -9.31
C THR A 56 1.55 -5.46 -10.40
N ALA A 57 2.66 -6.12 -10.06
CA ALA A 57 3.46 -6.91 -11.00
C ALA A 57 2.63 -8.07 -11.59
N TYR A 58 1.85 -8.76 -10.77
CA TYR A 58 0.99 -9.85 -11.22
C TYR A 58 -0.16 -9.34 -12.11
N VAL A 59 -0.87 -8.30 -11.72
CA VAL A 59 -1.97 -7.72 -12.50
C VAL A 59 -1.49 -7.20 -13.86
N ASN A 60 -0.33 -6.55 -13.89
CA ASN A 60 0.28 -6.03 -15.12
C ASN A 60 1.02 -7.10 -15.93
N LYS A 61 1.11 -8.33 -15.43
CA LYS A 61 1.85 -9.44 -16.06
C LYS A 61 3.33 -9.10 -16.27
N ASP A 62 3.90 -8.33 -15.34
CA ASP A 62 5.30 -7.89 -15.34
C ASP A 62 6.18 -8.98 -14.71
N ALA A 63 6.61 -9.96 -15.52
CA ALA A 63 7.41 -11.08 -15.06
C ALA A 63 8.76 -10.64 -14.44
N PRO A 64 9.51 -9.69 -15.01
CA PRO A 64 10.71 -9.18 -14.37
C PRO A 64 10.45 -8.58 -12.98
N ALA A 65 9.46 -7.69 -12.83
CA ALA A 65 9.14 -7.07 -11.55
C ALA A 65 8.61 -8.09 -10.53
N PHE A 66 7.90 -9.13 -10.98
CA PHE A 66 7.47 -10.24 -10.13
C PHE A 66 8.67 -11.04 -9.63
N HIS A 67 9.60 -11.40 -10.51
CA HIS A 67 10.83 -12.13 -10.19
C HIS A 67 11.70 -11.39 -9.16
N GLU A 68 11.89 -10.09 -9.30
CA GLU A 68 12.73 -9.27 -8.41
C GLU A 68 12.24 -9.26 -6.95
N LEU A 69 10.97 -9.62 -6.72
CA LEU A 69 10.40 -9.70 -5.37
C LEU A 69 10.62 -11.05 -4.70
N LEU A 70 11.09 -12.06 -5.42
CA LEU A 70 11.25 -13.43 -4.93
C LEU A 70 12.67 -13.68 -4.43
N LEU A 71 12.80 -14.44 -3.34
CA LEU A 71 14.08 -15.05 -3.01
C LEU A 71 14.35 -16.24 -3.96
N PRO A 72 15.60 -16.51 -4.30
CA PRO A 72 15.97 -17.64 -5.18
C PRO A 72 15.84 -18.96 -4.41
N LEU A 73 14.61 -19.44 -4.27
CA LEU A 73 14.24 -20.67 -3.57
C LEU A 73 13.39 -21.55 -4.50
N GLU A 74 13.66 -22.86 -4.54
CA GLU A 74 12.99 -23.82 -5.41
C GLU A 74 11.45 -23.72 -5.35
N GLN A 75 10.90 -23.57 -4.17
CA GLN A 75 9.46 -23.41 -4.00
C GLN A 75 8.88 -22.13 -4.63
N LEU A 76 9.70 -21.08 -4.78
CA LEU A 76 9.30 -19.83 -5.42
C LEU A 76 9.53 -19.87 -6.94
N GLU A 77 10.41 -20.69 -7.44
CA GLU A 77 10.54 -20.97 -8.87
C GLU A 77 9.28 -21.65 -9.42
N ILE A 78 8.66 -22.54 -8.63
CA ILE A 78 7.35 -23.14 -8.96
C ILE A 78 6.27 -22.05 -9.01
N LEU A 79 6.18 -21.20 -7.97
CA LEU A 79 5.24 -20.10 -7.91
C LEU A 79 5.41 -19.13 -9.09
N GLU A 80 6.62 -18.80 -9.44
CA GLU A 80 6.94 -17.94 -10.57
C GLU A 80 6.50 -18.58 -11.89
N SER A 81 6.80 -19.87 -12.09
CA SER A 81 6.35 -20.61 -13.27
C SER A 81 4.81 -20.64 -13.40
N GLU A 82 4.10 -20.83 -12.29
CA GLU A 82 2.64 -20.76 -12.24
C GLU A 82 2.12 -19.36 -12.59
N ALA A 83 2.73 -18.31 -12.07
CA ALA A 83 2.38 -16.94 -12.40
C ALA A 83 2.64 -16.62 -13.89
N GLN A 84 3.77 -17.07 -14.45
CA GLN A 84 4.08 -16.92 -15.86
C GLN A 84 3.07 -17.65 -16.76
N GLN A 85 2.58 -18.82 -16.33
CA GLN A 85 1.52 -19.52 -17.04
C GLN A 85 0.20 -18.71 -17.02
N ASP A 86 -0.12 -18.07 -15.91
CA ASP A 86 -1.26 -17.15 -15.81
C ASP A 86 -1.09 -15.98 -16.78
N PHE A 87 0.09 -15.36 -16.83
CA PHE A 87 0.41 -14.24 -17.74
C PHE A 87 0.26 -14.61 -19.22
N ALA A 88 0.59 -15.84 -19.58
CA ALA A 88 0.43 -16.34 -20.94
C ALA A 88 -1.02 -16.70 -21.28
N THR A 89 -1.80 -17.16 -20.28
CA THR A 89 -3.14 -17.68 -20.48
C THR A 89 -4.22 -16.60 -20.49
N PHE A 90 -4.11 -15.62 -19.61
CA PHE A 90 -5.13 -14.60 -19.44
C PHE A 90 -4.78 -13.30 -20.14
N SER A 91 -5.72 -12.75 -20.89
CA SER A 91 -5.60 -11.43 -21.50
C SER A 91 -5.66 -10.33 -20.44
N THR A 92 -6.54 -10.49 -19.45
CA THR A 92 -6.78 -9.53 -18.38
C THR A 92 -6.82 -10.24 -17.04
N ILE A 93 -6.14 -9.66 -16.06
CA ILE A 93 -6.14 -10.08 -14.67
C ILE A 93 -6.52 -8.87 -13.82
N HIS A 94 -7.53 -9.02 -12.96
CA HIS A 94 -7.82 -8.10 -11.88
C HIS A 94 -7.62 -8.83 -10.57
N LEU A 95 -6.95 -8.22 -9.62
CA LEU A 95 -6.67 -8.79 -8.32
C LEU A 95 -6.62 -7.68 -7.28
N ASP A 96 -7.29 -7.90 -6.16
CA ASP A 96 -7.25 -7.03 -5.00
C ASP A 96 -6.80 -7.83 -3.79
N PHE A 97 -5.78 -7.34 -3.11
CA PHE A 97 -5.30 -7.84 -1.84
C PHE A 97 -5.81 -6.99 -0.68
N THR A 98 -6.39 -7.63 0.31
CA THR A 98 -6.71 -7.03 1.61
C THR A 98 -5.79 -7.64 2.66
N VAL A 99 -4.94 -6.80 3.26
CA VAL A 99 -4.03 -7.22 4.33
C VAL A 99 -4.80 -7.21 5.65
N ASP A 100 -5.02 -8.40 6.21
CA ASP A 100 -5.74 -8.57 7.48
C ASP A 100 -4.83 -8.33 8.69
N ARG A 101 -3.58 -8.81 8.62
CA ARG A 101 -2.60 -8.70 9.69
C ARG A 101 -1.18 -8.90 9.18
N ILE A 102 -0.23 -8.12 9.72
CA ILE A 102 1.20 -8.33 9.52
C ILE A 102 1.84 -8.66 10.88
N VAL A 103 2.61 -9.73 10.92
CA VAL A 103 3.42 -10.14 12.08
C VAL A 103 4.88 -10.08 11.68
N ILE A 104 5.67 -9.33 12.42
CA ILE A 104 7.12 -9.17 12.22
C ILE A 104 7.82 -9.80 13.43
N ASP A 105 8.59 -10.86 13.18
CA ASP A 105 9.37 -11.57 14.19
C ASP A 105 10.83 -11.70 13.70
N GLY A 106 11.69 -10.89 14.26
CA GLY A 106 13.06 -10.77 13.80
C GLY A 106 13.13 -10.50 12.29
N ASN A 107 13.78 -11.37 11.53
CA ASN A 107 13.87 -11.25 10.06
C ASN A 107 12.69 -11.89 9.31
N ARG A 108 11.77 -12.53 10.02
CA ARG A 108 10.60 -13.19 9.43
C ARG A 108 9.39 -12.29 9.49
N ILE A 109 8.64 -12.26 8.41
CA ILE A 109 7.42 -11.47 8.30
C ILE A 109 6.34 -12.35 7.72
N SER A 110 5.18 -12.39 8.37
CA SER A 110 3.99 -13.09 7.89
C SER A 110 2.88 -12.08 7.65
N ALA A 111 2.46 -11.92 6.41
CA ALA A 111 1.32 -11.10 6.01
C ALA A 111 0.13 -12.00 5.73
N PHE A 112 -0.84 -12.00 6.64
CA PHE A 112 -2.12 -12.67 6.49
C PHE A 112 -3.03 -11.79 5.65
N MET A 113 -3.65 -12.39 4.64
CA MET A 113 -4.42 -11.64 3.67
C MET A 113 -5.61 -12.41 3.14
N SER A 114 -6.64 -11.69 2.79
CA SER A 114 -7.71 -12.11 1.91
C SER A 114 -7.52 -11.50 0.52
N TRP A 115 -8.00 -12.20 -0.49
CA TRP A 115 -7.91 -11.73 -1.86
C TRP A 115 -9.18 -12.06 -2.65
N GLN A 116 -9.43 -11.26 -3.67
CA GLN A 116 -10.43 -11.52 -4.69
C GLN A 116 -9.89 -11.12 -6.05
N GLY A 117 -10.27 -11.86 -7.09
CA GLY A 117 -9.79 -11.54 -8.42
C GLY A 117 -10.68 -12.09 -9.53
N THR A 118 -10.43 -11.60 -10.73
CA THR A 118 -11.06 -12.04 -11.96
C THR A 118 -10.01 -12.26 -13.04
N TRP A 119 -10.15 -13.33 -13.80
CA TRP A 119 -9.25 -13.74 -14.88
C TRP A 119 -10.05 -13.92 -16.16
N GLN A 120 -9.63 -13.29 -17.24
CA GLN A 120 -10.30 -13.35 -18.52
C GLN A 120 -9.32 -13.79 -19.62
N ARG A 121 -9.62 -14.86 -20.34
CA ARG A 121 -8.77 -15.40 -21.41
C ARG A 121 -8.84 -14.54 -22.69
N SER A 122 -10.03 -14.12 -23.08
CA SER A 122 -10.23 -13.23 -24.20
C SER A 122 -11.39 -12.26 -23.95
N ILE A 123 -11.46 -11.17 -24.72
CA ILE A 123 -12.51 -10.15 -24.57
C ILE A 123 -13.92 -10.74 -24.83
N GLN A 124 -14.01 -11.84 -25.59
CA GLN A 124 -15.28 -12.48 -25.94
C GLN A 124 -15.72 -13.55 -24.94
N GLU A 125 -14.85 -13.97 -24.04
CA GLU A 125 -15.15 -14.97 -23.01
C GLU A 125 -15.58 -14.32 -21.70
N SER A 126 -16.40 -15.02 -20.94
CA SER A 126 -16.72 -14.64 -19.56
C SER A 126 -15.46 -14.70 -18.70
N SER A 127 -15.36 -13.78 -17.74
CA SER A 127 -14.29 -13.83 -16.74
C SER A 127 -14.57 -14.88 -15.67
N ASP A 128 -13.55 -15.61 -15.29
CA ASP A 128 -13.56 -16.47 -14.10
C ASP A 128 -13.29 -15.61 -12.86
N SER A 129 -14.03 -15.83 -11.78
CA SER A 129 -13.86 -15.12 -10.52
C SER A 129 -13.48 -16.07 -9.40
N ALA A 130 -12.56 -15.69 -8.56
CA ALA A 130 -12.17 -16.46 -7.39
C ALA A 130 -11.82 -15.53 -6.21
N ARG A 131 -11.83 -16.10 -5.01
CA ARG A 131 -11.43 -15.45 -3.77
C ARG A 131 -10.83 -16.47 -2.81
N GLY A 132 -9.99 -16.02 -1.92
CA GLY A 132 -9.38 -16.92 -0.94
C GLY A 132 -8.66 -16.16 0.16
N HIS A 133 -7.96 -16.94 1.00
CA HIS A 133 -7.14 -16.43 2.09
C HIS A 133 -5.80 -17.14 2.08
N GLY A 134 -4.76 -16.40 2.36
CA GLY A 134 -3.42 -16.97 2.40
C GLY A 134 -2.47 -16.15 3.26
N VAL A 135 -1.23 -16.62 3.31
CA VAL A 135 -0.15 -15.95 4.02
C VAL A 135 1.02 -15.77 3.06
N LEU A 136 1.46 -14.54 2.90
CA LEU A 136 2.72 -14.23 2.24
C LEU A 136 3.83 -14.17 3.30
N LEU A 137 4.82 -15.02 3.13
CA LEU A 137 5.98 -15.09 4.01
C LEU A 137 7.11 -14.26 3.41
N TRP A 138 7.48 -13.20 4.10
CA TRP A 138 8.53 -12.28 3.67
C TRP A 138 9.75 -12.35 4.59
N SER A 139 10.86 -11.85 4.11
CA SER A 139 12.06 -11.62 4.92
C SER A 139 12.79 -10.37 4.45
N GLY A 140 13.62 -9.84 5.34
CA GLY A 140 14.42 -8.66 5.08
C GLY A 140 14.10 -7.49 5.99
N ASN A 141 14.90 -6.45 5.89
CA ASN A 141 14.74 -5.23 6.68
C ASN A 141 14.70 -3.99 5.76
N GLN A 142 15.73 -3.72 5.02
CA GLN A 142 15.77 -2.62 4.04
C GLN A 142 15.15 -3.04 2.71
N VAL A 143 15.45 -4.24 2.24
CA VAL A 143 14.83 -4.88 1.09
C VAL A 143 13.94 -6.00 1.63
N ILE A 144 12.68 -6.03 1.23
CA ILE A 144 11.68 -7.03 1.63
C ILE A 144 11.45 -7.95 0.45
N LEU A 145 11.77 -9.24 0.62
CA LEU A 145 11.63 -10.26 -0.42
C LEU A 145 10.70 -11.39 0.06
N LEU A 146 9.90 -11.90 -0.86
CA LEU A 146 9.05 -13.07 -0.64
C LEU A 146 9.93 -14.30 -0.48
N ARG A 147 9.70 -15.06 0.57
CA ARG A 147 10.41 -16.31 0.88
C ARG A 147 9.54 -17.55 0.81
N GLY A 148 8.23 -17.38 0.71
CA GLY A 148 7.28 -18.46 0.65
C GLY A 148 5.84 -17.97 0.71
N VAL A 149 4.95 -18.91 0.48
CA VAL A 149 3.51 -18.69 0.46
C VAL A 149 2.80 -19.87 1.13
N GLU A 150 1.69 -19.61 1.81
CA GLU A 150 0.87 -20.63 2.47
C GLU A 150 -0.61 -20.36 2.22
N GLY A 151 -1.41 -21.41 2.23
CA GLY A 151 -2.85 -21.31 2.04
C GLY A 151 -3.28 -21.20 0.58
N ASP A 152 -4.45 -20.64 0.36
CA ASP A 152 -5.00 -20.43 -0.98
C ASP A 152 -4.61 -19.05 -1.50
N LEU A 153 -3.84 -19.01 -2.58
CA LEU A 153 -3.32 -17.80 -3.19
C LEU A 153 -3.76 -17.66 -4.64
N PRO A 154 -3.77 -16.44 -5.19
CA PRO A 154 -4.31 -16.16 -6.52
C PRO A 154 -3.36 -16.51 -7.68
N PHE A 155 -2.24 -17.19 -7.41
CA PHE A 155 -1.26 -17.57 -8.43
C PHE A 155 -1.55 -19.00 -8.95
N GLY A 156 -1.24 -19.27 -10.22
CA GLY A 156 -1.49 -20.57 -10.84
C GLY A 156 -2.96 -20.81 -11.20
N MET A 157 -3.71 -19.76 -11.45
CA MET A 157 -5.15 -19.85 -11.78
C MET A 157 -5.40 -20.55 -13.12
N ALA A 158 -4.49 -20.44 -14.08
CA ALA A 158 -4.57 -21.13 -15.36
C ALA A 158 -4.67 -22.67 -15.16
N SER A 159 -3.84 -23.20 -14.26
CA SER A 159 -3.86 -24.64 -13.93
C SER A 159 -5.07 -25.05 -13.09
N ARG A 160 -5.54 -24.19 -12.18
CA ARG A 160 -6.65 -24.48 -11.27
C ARG A 160 -7.99 -24.45 -11.97
N LEU A 161 -8.26 -23.44 -12.80
CA LEU A 161 -9.52 -23.29 -13.52
C LEU A 161 -9.69 -24.36 -14.60
N ASN A 162 -8.59 -24.84 -15.22
CA ASN A 162 -8.65 -25.94 -16.18
C ASN A 162 -9.01 -27.29 -15.52
N ARG A 163 -8.77 -27.46 -14.22
CA ARG A 163 -9.12 -28.71 -13.49
C ARG A 163 -10.56 -28.75 -13.01
N SER A 164 -11.24 -27.62 -12.97
CA SER A 164 -12.63 -27.47 -12.50
C SER A 164 -13.65 -27.42 -13.64
N SER A 165 -13.21 -27.46 -14.89
CA SER A 165 -14.04 -27.54 -16.12
C SER A 165 -14.11 -28.99 -16.63
#